data_a5fe8653873ad32e1b5c29c5bf525210
#
_entry.id   a5fe8653873ad32e1b5c29c5bf525210
#
_cell.length_a   1.000
_cell.length_b   1.000
_cell.length_c   1.000
_cell.angle_alpha   90.00
_cell.angle_beta   90.00
_cell.angle_gamma   90.00
#
_symmetry.space_group_name_H-M   'P 1'
#
loop_
_entity.id
_entity.type
_entity.pdbx_description
1 polymer ?
#
loop_
_entity_poly.entity_id
_entity_poly.type
_entity_poly.pdbx_seq_one_letter_code
_entity_poly.pdbx_strand_id
1 'polypeptide(L)'
;MEQPRVAAATAGYQPAAPARHSCVYTSCYCEENVWKLCEYIRSYDQYPLEEFYAVFISNERRMIPLWKQQSGCGDEPVVWGEYQGTLTEGMGELFIENSLPACDQKGDRPAFSRPETKTKKNTKVQILKADYHVILLHVSSRDQNFIYDLDTVLPFPCPFDTYIEEAFKSDDILLPGFRRKIRLIRADLYLKTFASDRSHMKDANGHWQKPPPSYPCIETADSKMNLDDFINMNPKVGWGSVFLLPDFVDRYGRQS
;
A
#
# COMPACT_ATOMS: atom_id res chain seq x y z
N MET A 1 15.81 15.21 -15.61
CA MET A 1 15.02 16.43 -15.34
C MET A 1 13.61 16.19 -15.85
N GLU A 2 12.76 15.61 -15.01
CA GLU A 2 11.36 15.34 -15.34
C GLU A 2 10.50 15.65 -14.11
N GLN A 3 10.16 16.93 -13.92
CA GLN A 3 9.24 17.37 -12.87
C GLN A 3 8.14 18.34 -13.34
N PRO A 4 7.57 18.30 -14.55
CA PRO A 4 6.48 19.21 -14.87
C PRO A 4 5.07 18.60 -14.75
N ARG A 5 4.88 17.27 -14.77
CA ARG A 5 3.52 16.69 -14.79
C ARG A 5 2.82 16.68 -13.43
N VAL A 6 3.55 16.46 -12.33
CA VAL A 6 2.95 16.37 -10.98
C VAL A 6 2.52 17.72 -10.43
N ALA A 7 3.30 18.78 -10.71
CA ALA A 7 2.97 20.15 -10.27
C ALA A 7 1.68 20.72 -10.91
N ALA A 8 1.36 20.30 -12.15
CA ALA A 8 0.12 20.72 -12.81
C ALA A 8 -1.13 20.01 -12.28
N ALA A 9 -0.98 18.78 -11.79
CA ALA A 9 -2.09 17.96 -11.26
C ALA A 9 -2.57 18.41 -9.88
N THR A 10 -1.75 19.14 -9.12
CA THR A 10 -2.11 19.64 -7.77
C THR A 10 -2.52 21.13 -7.77
N ALA A 11 -2.60 21.77 -8.93
CA ALA A 11 -2.94 23.18 -9.03
C ALA A 11 -4.33 23.47 -8.44
N GLY A 12 -4.36 24.22 -7.31
CA GLY A 12 -5.58 24.58 -6.58
C GLY A 12 -6.03 23.62 -5.51
N TYR A 13 -5.37 22.46 -5.30
CA TYR A 13 -5.63 21.61 -4.16
C TYR A 13 -4.79 22.06 -2.94
N GLN A 14 -5.46 22.26 -1.80
CA GLN A 14 -4.81 22.54 -0.53
C GLN A 14 -4.65 21.22 0.24
N PRO A 15 -3.42 20.79 0.59
CA PRO A 15 -3.23 19.56 1.35
C PRO A 15 -4.00 19.57 2.68
N ALA A 16 -4.67 18.47 3.01
CA ALA A 16 -5.41 18.31 4.25
C ALA A 16 -4.51 17.94 5.45
N ALA A 17 -3.25 17.58 5.18
CA ALA A 17 -2.25 17.21 6.18
C ALA A 17 -1.03 18.13 6.07
N PRO A 18 -0.19 18.24 7.13
CA PRO A 18 1.08 18.94 7.04
C PRO A 18 2.03 18.25 6.08
N ALA A 19 3.18 18.86 5.81
CA ALA A 19 4.23 18.20 5.02
C ALA A 19 4.59 16.84 5.63
N ARG A 20 4.91 15.83 4.81
CA ARG A 20 5.17 14.45 5.24
C ARG A 20 6.09 14.36 6.46
N HIS A 21 7.21 15.08 6.45
CA HIS A 21 8.20 15.07 7.54
C HIS A 21 7.70 15.70 8.84
N SER A 22 6.58 16.42 8.80
CA SER A 22 5.95 17.04 9.97
C SER A 22 4.77 16.22 10.51
N CYS A 23 4.40 15.13 9.83
CA CYS A 23 3.38 14.21 10.32
C CYS A 23 3.90 13.37 11.47
N VAL A 24 3.00 12.94 12.36
CA VAL A 24 3.30 11.90 13.35
C VAL A 24 3.56 10.60 12.58
N TYR A 25 4.75 10.03 12.74
CA TYR A 25 5.18 8.86 11.99
C TYR A 25 6.01 7.92 12.85
N THR A 26 5.65 6.64 12.82
CA THR A 26 6.45 5.55 13.40
C THR A 26 6.56 4.43 12.36
N SER A 27 7.77 4.03 12.04
CA SER A 27 8.02 2.97 11.05
C SER A 27 7.37 1.66 11.46
N CYS A 28 6.71 0.99 10.51
CA CYS A 28 5.99 -0.28 10.68
C CYS A 28 4.69 -0.20 11.53
N TYR A 29 4.16 1.01 11.73
CA TYR A 29 2.86 1.27 12.36
C TYR A 29 1.97 2.09 11.44
N CYS A 30 1.86 1.66 10.18
CA CYS A 30 1.15 2.40 9.14
C CYS A 30 -0.33 2.64 9.47
N GLU A 31 -0.99 1.73 10.17
CA GLU A 31 -2.35 1.86 10.67
C GLU A 31 -2.46 3.01 11.69
N GLU A 32 -1.55 3.09 12.66
CA GLU A 32 -1.55 4.16 13.64
C GLU A 32 -1.13 5.51 13.03
N ASN A 33 -0.19 5.49 12.06
CA ASN A 33 0.21 6.69 11.31
C ASN A 33 -0.98 7.29 10.56
N VAL A 34 -1.79 6.46 9.90
CA VAL A 34 -3.02 6.91 9.22
C VAL A 34 -4.09 7.35 10.22
N TRP A 35 -4.22 6.68 11.37
CA TRP A 35 -5.13 7.13 12.43
C TRP A 35 -4.76 8.53 12.90
N LYS A 36 -3.47 8.82 13.09
CA LYS A 36 -2.97 10.14 13.46
C LYS A 36 -3.19 11.19 12.37
N LEU A 37 -3.13 10.82 11.09
CA LEU A 37 -3.54 11.73 10.01
C LEU A 37 -5.03 12.06 10.08
N CYS A 38 -5.88 11.08 10.30
CA CYS A 38 -7.32 11.30 10.48
C CYS A 38 -7.61 12.18 11.69
N GLU A 39 -6.92 11.98 12.83
CA GLU A 39 -7.04 12.79 14.02
C GLU A 39 -6.64 14.25 13.76
N TYR A 40 -5.55 14.47 13.02
CA TYR A 40 -5.10 15.80 12.60
C TYR A 40 -6.16 16.49 11.72
N ILE A 41 -6.67 15.79 10.68
CA ILE A 41 -7.66 16.32 9.75
C ILE A 41 -8.94 16.71 10.49
N ARG A 42 -9.42 15.87 11.41
CA ARG A 42 -10.56 16.18 12.28
C ARG A 42 -10.34 17.45 13.11
N SER A 43 -9.13 17.61 13.65
CA SER A 43 -8.82 18.73 14.54
C SER A 43 -8.62 20.05 13.77
N TYR A 44 -8.17 19.96 12.53
CA TYR A 44 -7.91 21.14 11.69
C TYR A 44 -9.14 21.62 10.93
N ASP A 45 -10.13 20.72 10.73
CA ASP A 45 -11.46 20.98 10.17
C ASP A 45 -11.47 21.77 8.84
N GLN A 46 -10.45 21.54 8.00
CA GLN A 46 -10.33 22.18 6.69
C GLN A 46 -11.23 21.52 5.63
N TYR A 47 -11.47 20.22 5.78
CA TYR A 47 -12.32 19.39 4.92
C TYR A 47 -13.22 18.49 5.77
N PRO A 48 -14.41 18.12 5.29
CA PRO A 48 -15.25 17.14 5.97
C PRO A 48 -14.51 15.81 6.15
N LEU A 49 -14.51 15.29 7.38
CA LEU A 49 -13.81 14.04 7.69
C LEU A 49 -14.37 12.84 6.91
N GLU A 50 -15.63 12.94 6.50
CA GLU A 50 -16.37 11.94 5.69
C GLU A 50 -15.84 11.81 4.26
N GLU A 51 -15.05 12.77 3.77
CA GLU A 51 -14.35 12.70 2.48
C GLU A 51 -13.08 11.83 2.55
N PHE A 52 -12.65 11.42 3.75
CA PHE A 52 -11.43 10.63 3.96
C PHE A 52 -11.73 9.18 4.31
N TYR A 53 -10.84 8.30 3.82
CA TYR A 53 -10.95 6.86 4.04
C TYR A 53 -9.58 6.28 4.39
N ALA A 54 -9.50 5.55 5.51
CA ALA A 54 -8.38 4.65 5.76
C ALA A 54 -8.50 3.46 4.80
N VAL A 55 -7.42 3.19 4.08
CA VAL A 55 -7.33 2.18 3.02
C VAL A 55 -6.37 1.10 3.45
N PHE A 56 -6.89 -0.02 3.91
CA PHE A 56 -6.12 -1.20 4.26
C PHE A 56 -5.92 -2.05 3.01
N ILE A 57 -4.68 -2.40 2.73
CA ILE A 57 -4.26 -3.19 1.58
C ILE A 57 -3.71 -4.51 2.12
N SER A 58 -4.29 -5.63 1.72
CA SER A 58 -3.82 -6.96 2.08
C SER A 58 -4.21 -7.99 1.00
N ASN A 59 -3.92 -9.25 1.22
CA ASN A 59 -4.36 -10.37 0.38
C ASN A 59 -4.42 -11.66 1.21
N GLU A 60 -4.80 -12.76 0.57
CA GLU A 60 -4.94 -14.07 1.24
C GLU A 60 -3.59 -14.62 1.75
N ARG A 61 -2.49 -14.21 1.14
CA ARG A 61 -1.14 -14.61 1.54
C ARG A 61 -0.51 -13.68 2.56
N ARG A 62 -1.18 -12.56 2.90
CA ARG A 62 -0.62 -11.50 3.75
C ARG A 62 0.76 -11.03 3.26
N MET A 63 0.90 -10.94 1.94
CA MET A 63 2.14 -10.53 1.26
C MET A 63 1.76 -9.63 0.08
N ILE A 64 1.87 -8.33 0.25
CA ILE A 64 1.47 -7.36 -0.75
C ILE A 64 2.68 -6.65 -1.37
N PRO A 65 2.87 -6.73 -2.69
CA PRO A 65 3.88 -5.93 -3.37
C PRO A 65 3.37 -4.50 -3.59
N LEU A 66 4.18 -3.50 -3.21
CA LEU A 66 3.98 -2.09 -3.51
C LEU A 66 5.28 -1.49 -4.01
N TRP A 67 5.18 -0.68 -5.06
CA TRP A 67 6.32 0.03 -5.65
C TRP A 67 6.47 1.43 -5.05
N LYS A 68 7.59 2.07 -5.35
CA LYS A 68 7.86 3.46 -4.92
C LYS A 68 7.77 3.67 -3.40
N GLN A 69 8.16 2.66 -2.64
CA GLN A 69 8.25 2.74 -1.18
C GLN A 69 9.65 3.23 -0.74
N GLN A 70 9.73 4.03 0.33
CA GLN A 70 11.00 4.59 0.85
C GLN A 70 12.00 3.51 1.28
N SER A 71 11.50 2.38 1.75
CA SER A 71 12.31 1.22 2.12
C SER A 71 12.80 0.43 0.90
N GLY A 72 12.28 0.70 -0.30
CA GLY A 72 12.63 0.00 -1.54
C GLY A 72 13.89 0.53 -2.21
N CYS A 73 14.32 -0.15 -3.26
CA CYS A 73 15.47 0.23 -4.08
C CYS A 73 15.04 0.33 -5.55
N GLY A 74 15.07 1.55 -6.10
CA GLY A 74 14.76 1.80 -7.51
C GLY A 74 13.32 1.46 -7.88
N ASP A 75 13.16 0.66 -8.94
CA ASP A 75 11.84 0.26 -9.47
C ASP A 75 11.38 -1.12 -8.98
N GLU A 76 12.03 -1.66 -7.96
CA GLU A 76 11.64 -2.93 -7.37
C GLU A 76 10.51 -2.74 -6.35
N PRO A 77 9.58 -3.70 -6.23
CA PRO A 77 8.55 -3.63 -5.21
C PRO A 77 9.13 -3.88 -3.82
N VAL A 78 8.54 -3.24 -2.82
CA VAL A 78 8.65 -3.65 -1.43
C VAL A 78 7.51 -4.63 -1.14
N VAL A 79 7.82 -5.77 -0.55
CA VAL A 79 6.81 -6.74 -0.15
C VAL A 79 6.52 -6.55 1.34
N TRP A 80 5.29 -6.17 1.64
CA TRP A 80 4.75 -6.13 2.98
C TRP A 80 4.21 -7.52 3.31
N GLY A 81 4.90 -8.28 4.18
CA GLY A 81 4.52 -9.65 4.51
C GLY A 81 5.55 -10.41 5.32
N GLU A 82 5.14 -11.49 5.96
CA GLU A 82 6.06 -12.45 6.57
C GLU A 82 6.37 -13.59 5.60
N TYR A 83 7.62 -13.72 5.21
CA TYR A 83 8.09 -14.85 4.41
C TYR A 83 8.73 -15.89 5.33
N GLN A 84 8.15 -17.10 5.37
CA GLN A 84 8.72 -18.26 6.06
C GLN A 84 9.50 -19.13 5.06
N GLY A 85 10.69 -18.68 4.67
CA GLY A 85 11.55 -19.43 3.76
C GLY A 85 12.90 -18.76 3.53
N THR A 86 13.84 -19.49 2.93
CA THR A 86 15.13 -18.92 2.50
C THR A 86 14.90 -18.11 1.23
N LEU A 87 15.27 -16.82 1.25
CA LEU A 87 15.27 -15.96 0.06
C LEU A 87 16.26 -16.54 -0.97
N THR A 88 15.77 -17.30 -1.94
CA THR A 88 16.57 -17.74 -3.08
C THR A 88 16.54 -16.69 -4.18
N GLU A 89 17.64 -16.58 -4.92
CA GLU A 89 17.75 -15.76 -6.13
C GLU A 89 16.56 -16.03 -7.06
N GLY A 90 15.78 -14.96 -7.41
CA GLY A 90 14.62 -15.06 -8.31
C GLY A 90 13.29 -14.61 -7.72
N MET A 91 13.24 -14.05 -6.53
CA MET A 91 11.97 -13.62 -5.91
C MET A 91 11.21 -12.52 -6.67
N GLY A 92 11.86 -11.75 -7.55
CA GLY A 92 11.17 -10.87 -8.49
C GLY A 92 10.25 -11.63 -9.45
N GLU A 93 10.58 -12.89 -9.76
CA GLU A 93 9.78 -13.79 -10.61
C GLU A 93 8.62 -14.47 -9.85
N LEU A 94 8.67 -14.48 -8.52
CA LEU A 94 7.66 -15.14 -7.67
C LEU A 94 6.32 -14.39 -7.64
N PHE A 95 6.32 -13.10 -7.94
CA PHE A 95 5.13 -12.25 -7.87
C PHE A 95 4.55 -11.94 -9.26
N ILE A 96 5.35 -12.08 -10.33
CA ILE A 96 4.98 -11.67 -11.68
C ILE A 96 4.68 -12.89 -12.52
N GLU A 97 3.51 -12.92 -13.13
CA GLU A 97 3.13 -13.94 -14.11
C GLU A 97 3.87 -13.66 -15.41
N ASN A 98 4.79 -14.57 -15.80
CA ASN A 98 5.46 -14.51 -17.10
C ASN A 98 4.48 -14.86 -18.23
N SER A 99 3.70 -13.89 -18.67
CA SER A 99 2.91 -13.99 -19.89
C SER A 99 3.79 -13.70 -21.11
N LEU A 100 4.57 -14.70 -21.54
CA LEU A 100 5.03 -14.78 -22.91
C LEU A 100 4.12 -15.77 -23.64
N PRO A 101 3.38 -15.34 -24.68
CA PRO A 101 2.68 -16.28 -25.54
C PRO A 101 3.71 -17.15 -26.25
N ALA A 102 3.61 -18.45 -26.08
CA ALA A 102 4.30 -19.42 -26.92
C ALA A 102 3.79 -19.24 -28.35
N CYS A 103 4.57 -18.61 -29.19
CA CYS A 103 4.30 -18.59 -30.62
C CYS A 103 4.76 -19.93 -31.20
N ASP A 104 3.81 -20.83 -31.38
CA ASP A 104 3.99 -22.07 -32.13
C ASP A 104 3.97 -21.70 -33.62
N GLN A 105 5.13 -21.68 -34.25
CA GLN A 105 5.21 -21.87 -35.70
C GLN A 105 6.45 -22.70 -36.07
N LYS A 106 6.16 -23.86 -36.61
CA LYS A 106 7.11 -24.77 -37.30
C LYS A 106 7.77 -24.05 -38.47
N GLY A 107 9.07 -24.25 -38.64
CA GLY A 107 9.77 -23.96 -39.88
C GLY A 107 11.26 -23.73 -39.71
N ASP A 108 12.04 -24.78 -40.09
CA ASP A 108 13.40 -24.78 -40.59
C ASP A 108 14.56 -24.07 -39.89
N ARG A 109 15.53 -24.90 -39.47
CA ARG A 109 16.86 -24.46 -39.00
C ARG A 109 17.73 -23.92 -40.14
N PRO A 110 18.63 -22.99 -39.84
CA PRO A 110 20.04 -23.35 -39.77
C PRO A 110 20.73 -22.88 -38.48
N ALA A 111 21.78 -23.60 -38.15
CA ALA A 111 22.63 -23.40 -36.99
C ALA A 111 23.34 -22.04 -37.02
N PHE A 112 23.18 -21.26 -35.95
CA PHE A 112 24.13 -20.18 -35.67
C PHE A 112 24.22 -19.92 -34.15
N SER A 113 25.46 -20.01 -33.65
CA SER A 113 26.06 -19.42 -32.44
C SER A 113 25.14 -19.03 -31.26
N ARG A 114 25.47 -19.63 -30.09
CA ARG A 114 25.00 -19.21 -28.76
C ARG A 114 25.01 -17.69 -28.61
N PRO A 115 23.88 -17.06 -28.25
CA PRO A 115 23.92 -15.71 -27.71
C PRO A 115 24.37 -15.78 -26.24
N GLU A 116 25.23 -14.87 -25.90
CA GLU A 116 25.80 -14.62 -24.59
C GLU A 116 24.73 -14.59 -23.49
N THR A 117 25.06 -15.23 -22.39
CA THR A 117 24.32 -15.19 -21.13
C THR A 117 24.10 -13.74 -20.72
N LYS A 118 22.89 -13.22 -20.93
CA LYS A 118 22.44 -11.99 -20.24
C LYS A 118 22.55 -12.26 -18.74
N THR A 119 23.46 -11.57 -18.09
CA THR A 119 23.59 -11.50 -16.64
C THR A 119 22.22 -11.21 -16.04
N LYS A 120 21.66 -12.22 -15.35
CA LYS A 120 20.45 -12.03 -14.54
C LYS A 120 20.78 -10.94 -13.51
N LYS A 121 20.10 -9.80 -13.60
CA LYS A 121 20.15 -8.78 -12.54
C LYS A 121 19.60 -9.44 -11.29
N ASN A 122 20.43 -9.57 -10.26
CA ASN A 122 19.98 -9.97 -8.92
C ASN A 122 19.01 -8.92 -8.40
N THR A 123 17.73 -9.18 -8.50
CA THR A 123 16.67 -8.32 -7.98
C THR A 123 16.57 -8.53 -6.49
N LYS A 124 17.05 -7.57 -5.71
CA LYS A 124 16.90 -7.56 -4.24
C LYS A 124 15.50 -7.04 -3.89
N VAL A 125 14.52 -7.91 -3.79
CA VAL A 125 13.22 -7.56 -3.21
C VAL A 125 13.39 -7.37 -1.70
N GLN A 126 13.02 -6.21 -1.19
CA GLN A 126 13.00 -5.96 0.24
C GLN A 126 11.67 -6.42 0.83
N ILE A 127 11.73 -7.28 1.84
CA ILE A 127 10.55 -7.73 2.58
C ILE A 127 10.50 -6.96 3.89
N LEU A 128 9.37 -6.30 4.13
CA LEU A 128 9.04 -5.68 5.41
C LEU A 128 8.10 -6.61 6.17
N LYS A 129 8.39 -6.78 7.45
CA LYS A 129 7.57 -7.60 8.35
C LYS A 129 6.26 -6.89 8.68
N ALA A 130 5.28 -6.99 7.79
CA ALA A 130 3.93 -6.47 8.00
C ALA A 130 2.97 -7.15 7.03
N ASP A 131 1.87 -7.70 7.52
CA ASP A 131 0.88 -8.48 6.77
C ASP A 131 -0.02 -7.62 5.86
N TYR A 132 0.15 -6.31 5.87
CA TYR A 132 -0.70 -5.30 5.24
C TYR A 132 0.05 -3.97 5.11
N HIS A 133 -0.52 -3.05 4.34
CA HIS A 133 -0.14 -1.64 4.35
C HIS A 133 -1.38 -0.76 4.47
N VAL A 134 -1.25 0.41 5.08
CA VAL A 134 -2.36 1.36 5.27
C VAL A 134 -1.99 2.72 4.75
N ILE A 135 -2.87 3.29 3.92
CA ILE A 135 -2.77 4.63 3.35
C ILE A 135 -4.07 5.40 3.60
N LEU A 136 -4.06 6.71 3.38
CA LEU A 136 -5.27 7.52 3.48
C LEU A 136 -5.69 8.01 2.08
N LEU A 137 -6.96 7.81 1.74
CA LEU A 137 -7.59 8.34 0.53
C LEU A 137 -8.42 9.56 0.90
N HIS A 138 -8.25 10.66 0.18
CA HIS A 138 -9.16 11.81 0.16
C HIS A 138 -10.00 11.76 -1.11
N VAL A 139 -11.30 11.56 -0.97
CA VAL A 139 -12.27 11.64 -2.05
C VAL A 139 -12.75 13.09 -2.09
N SER A 140 -12.04 13.90 -2.87
CA SER A 140 -12.35 15.33 -2.98
C SER A 140 -13.66 15.56 -3.74
N SER A 141 -14.43 16.53 -3.32
CA SER A 141 -15.61 17.04 -4.05
C SER A 141 -15.24 17.74 -5.38
N ARG A 142 -13.95 17.92 -5.65
CA ARG A 142 -13.37 18.40 -6.92
C ARG A 142 -12.86 17.21 -7.71
N ASP A 143 -12.93 17.23 -9.01
CA ASP A 143 -12.67 16.13 -9.98
C ASP A 143 -11.36 15.31 -9.82
N GLN A 144 -10.70 15.37 -8.66
CA GLN A 144 -9.44 14.66 -8.41
C GLN A 144 -9.31 14.18 -6.97
N ASN A 145 -9.07 12.89 -6.80
CA ASN A 145 -8.80 12.25 -5.53
C ASN A 145 -7.29 12.20 -5.22
N PHE A 146 -6.94 12.09 -3.95
CA PHE A 146 -5.56 12.12 -3.49
C PHE A 146 -5.27 10.99 -2.49
N ILE A 147 -4.06 10.46 -2.58
CA ILE A 147 -3.50 9.48 -1.63
C ILE A 147 -2.46 10.17 -0.74
N TYR A 148 -2.55 9.88 0.55
CA TYR A 148 -1.54 10.20 1.56
C TYR A 148 -0.91 8.89 2.03
N ASP A 149 0.28 8.61 1.57
CA ASP A 149 1.10 7.48 2.00
C ASP A 149 2.39 8.00 2.62
N LEU A 150 2.60 7.72 3.89
CA LEU A 150 3.77 8.20 4.63
C LEU A 150 5.04 7.39 4.29
N ASP A 151 4.89 6.21 3.71
CA ASP A 151 5.99 5.30 3.38
C ASP A 151 6.41 5.35 1.90
N THR A 152 5.72 6.11 1.04
CA THR A 152 6.08 6.25 -0.38
C THR A 152 7.10 7.34 -0.64
N VAL A 153 7.87 7.21 -1.74
CA VAL A 153 8.72 8.29 -2.30
C VAL A 153 7.94 9.23 -3.22
N LEU A 154 6.71 8.89 -3.58
CA LEU A 154 5.83 9.73 -4.41
C LEU A 154 5.46 11.02 -3.68
N PRO A 155 4.88 12.03 -4.35
CA PRO A 155 4.39 13.25 -3.70
C PRO A 155 3.47 13.00 -2.52
N PHE A 156 3.35 13.98 -1.63
CA PHE A 156 2.47 13.90 -0.46
C PHE A 156 1.72 15.23 -0.29
N PRO A 157 0.42 15.26 -0.63
CA PRO A 157 -0.40 14.19 -1.21
C PRO A 157 0.00 13.81 -2.64
N CYS A 158 -0.32 12.57 -3.04
CA CYS A 158 -0.15 12.09 -4.40
C CYS A 158 -1.51 12.05 -5.11
N PRO A 159 -1.64 12.54 -6.36
CA PRO A 159 -2.84 12.30 -7.15
C PRO A 159 -3.15 10.81 -7.25
N PHE A 160 -4.43 10.45 -7.12
CA PHE A 160 -4.88 9.05 -7.09
C PHE A 160 -4.35 8.25 -8.29
N ASP A 161 -4.58 8.73 -9.51
CA ASP A 161 -4.21 8.00 -10.73
C ASP A 161 -2.68 7.78 -10.80
N THR A 162 -1.89 8.80 -10.43
CA THR A 162 -0.42 8.68 -10.35
C THR A 162 -0.01 7.62 -9.32
N TYR A 163 -0.68 7.56 -8.18
CA TYR A 163 -0.37 6.55 -7.16
C TYR A 163 -0.74 5.14 -7.63
N ILE A 164 -1.86 4.98 -8.33
CA ILE A 164 -2.25 3.70 -8.94
C ILE A 164 -1.21 3.25 -9.97
N GLU A 165 -0.83 4.12 -10.89
CA GLU A 165 0.12 3.81 -11.96
C GLU A 165 1.52 3.46 -11.43
N GLU A 166 2.01 4.21 -10.43
CA GLU A 166 3.40 4.12 -9.98
C GLU A 166 3.58 3.14 -8.81
N ALA A 167 2.67 3.14 -7.82
CA ALA A 167 2.80 2.36 -6.60
C ALA A 167 2.00 1.06 -6.59
N PHE A 168 0.79 1.06 -7.12
CA PHE A 168 0.01 -0.17 -7.26
C PHE A 168 0.39 -0.95 -8.52
N LYS A 169 0.39 -0.30 -9.68
CA LYS A 169 0.44 -0.96 -10.99
C LYS A 169 -0.78 -1.91 -11.17
N SER A 170 -0.80 -2.73 -12.24
CA SER A 170 -1.89 -3.70 -12.45
C SER A 170 -1.68 -4.96 -11.62
N ASP A 171 -2.78 -5.51 -11.07
CA ASP A 171 -2.80 -6.85 -10.47
C ASP A 171 -2.65 -7.98 -11.50
N ASP A 172 -2.81 -7.68 -12.81
CA ASP A 172 -2.64 -8.68 -13.87
C ASP A 172 -1.19 -9.15 -14.02
N ILE A 173 -0.24 -8.33 -13.57
CA ILE A 173 1.18 -8.73 -13.52
C ILE A 173 1.50 -9.63 -12.33
N LEU A 174 0.56 -9.83 -11.40
CA LEU A 174 0.78 -10.60 -10.18
C LEU A 174 0.16 -11.99 -10.27
N LEU A 175 0.84 -12.98 -9.70
CA LEU A 175 0.24 -14.28 -9.48
C LEU A 175 -1.04 -14.15 -8.63
N PRO A 176 -2.10 -14.97 -8.87
CA PRO A 176 -3.40 -14.78 -8.25
C PRO A 176 -3.40 -14.63 -6.72
N GLY A 177 -2.53 -15.38 -6.01
CA GLY A 177 -2.42 -15.32 -4.56
C GLY A 177 -1.80 -14.03 -4.00
N PHE A 178 -1.21 -13.19 -4.86
CA PHE A 178 -0.61 -11.91 -4.50
C PHE A 178 -1.44 -10.70 -4.94
N ARG A 179 -2.54 -10.91 -5.66
CA ARG A 179 -3.47 -9.85 -6.04
C ARG A 179 -4.04 -9.19 -4.80
N ARG A 180 -4.12 -7.87 -4.84
CA ARG A 180 -4.45 -7.07 -3.66
C ARG A 180 -5.95 -6.92 -3.50
N LYS A 181 -6.39 -7.02 -2.25
CA LYS A 181 -7.72 -6.62 -1.80
C LYS A 181 -7.59 -5.35 -0.99
N ILE A 182 -8.59 -4.50 -1.08
CA ILE A 182 -8.59 -3.15 -0.52
C ILE A 182 -9.81 -2.98 0.35
N ARG A 183 -9.61 -2.73 1.64
CA ARG A 183 -10.69 -2.38 2.55
C ARG A 183 -10.68 -0.89 2.80
N LEU A 184 -11.81 -0.24 2.51
CA LEU A 184 -12.04 1.17 2.77
C LEU A 184 -12.89 1.36 4.01
N ILE A 185 -12.40 2.18 4.94
CA ILE A 185 -13.12 2.55 6.14
C ILE A 185 -13.15 4.08 6.22
N ARG A 186 -14.34 4.68 6.29
CA ARG A 186 -14.48 6.12 6.41
C ARG A 186 -13.77 6.62 7.68
N ALA A 187 -13.05 7.74 7.59
CA ALA A 187 -12.13 8.19 8.62
C ALA A 187 -12.80 8.47 9.99
N ASP A 188 -14.05 8.95 9.99
CA ASP A 188 -14.82 9.16 11.21
C ASP A 188 -15.12 7.83 11.92
N LEU A 189 -15.48 6.80 11.15
CA LEU A 189 -15.69 5.44 11.67
C LEU A 189 -14.38 4.82 12.15
N TYR A 190 -13.28 5.02 11.38
CA TYR A 190 -11.95 4.54 11.75
C TYR A 190 -11.48 5.12 13.09
N LEU A 191 -11.58 6.44 13.26
CA LEU A 191 -11.25 7.10 14.52
C LEU A 191 -12.09 6.61 15.71
N LYS A 192 -13.32 6.21 15.46
CA LYS A 192 -14.26 5.75 16.50
C LYS A 192 -14.04 4.32 16.92
N THR A 193 -13.60 3.45 15.98
CA THR A 193 -13.68 1.99 16.16
C THR A 193 -12.33 1.28 16.23
N PHE A 194 -11.26 1.89 15.70
CA PHE A 194 -9.93 1.28 15.69
C PHE A 194 -9.30 1.27 17.09
N ALA A 195 -8.71 0.13 17.46
CA ALA A 195 -7.92 -0.04 18.67
C ALA A 195 -6.70 -0.92 18.41
N SER A 196 -5.55 -0.54 18.98
CA SER A 196 -4.31 -1.30 18.89
C SER A 196 -3.52 -1.21 20.21
N ASP A 197 -3.35 -2.35 20.87
CA ASP A 197 -2.45 -2.50 22.02
C ASP A 197 -1.01 -2.80 21.57
N ARG A 198 -0.78 -2.85 20.24
CA ARG A 198 0.51 -3.13 19.61
C ARG A 198 1.08 -4.51 19.90
N SER A 199 0.30 -5.44 20.43
CA SER A 199 0.74 -6.80 20.75
C SER A 199 1.27 -7.56 19.53
N HIS A 200 0.71 -7.30 18.32
CA HIS A 200 1.17 -7.86 17.05
C HIS A 200 2.62 -7.50 16.69
N MET A 201 3.18 -6.45 17.29
CA MET A 201 4.56 -6.00 17.10
C MET A 201 5.54 -6.56 18.14
N LYS A 202 5.12 -7.52 18.94
CA LYS A 202 5.97 -8.25 19.87
C LYS A 202 6.30 -9.65 19.37
N ASP A 203 7.51 -10.10 19.65
CA ASP A 203 7.91 -11.48 19.41
C ASP A 203 7.32 -12.44 20.48
N ALA A 204 7.58 -13.74 20.34
CA ALA A 204 7.11 -14.75 21.28
C ALA A 204 7.63 -14.57 22.73
N ASN A 205 8.70 -13.81 22.91
CA ASN A 205 9.30 -13.49 24.21
C ASN A 205 8.79 -12.15 24.79
N GLY A 206 7.89 -11.45 24.06
CA GLY A 206 7.34 -10.17 24.45
C GLY A 206 8.22 -8.95 24.10
N HIS A 207 9.33 -9.14 23.38
CA HIS A 207 10.19 -8.03 22.93
C HIS A 207 9.62 -7.34 21.70
N TRP A 208 9.78 -6.03 21.64
CA TRP A 208 9.36 -5.26 20.50
C TRP A 208 10.19 -5.59 19.24
N GLN A 209 9.54 -5.93 18.15
CA GLN A 209 10.19 -6.15 16.85
C GLN A 209 10.63 -4.82 16.23
N LYS A 210 9.89 -3.75 16.50
CA LYS A 210 10.22 -2.34 16.20
C LYS A 210 9.83 -1.47 17.38
N PRO A 211 10.55 -0.35 17.63
CA PRO A 211 10.18 0.58 18.68
C PRO A 211 8.74 1.07 18.51
N PRO A 212 7.91 1.01 19.56
CA PRO A 212 6.52 1.48 19.46
C PRO A 212 6.45 3.01 19.40
N PRO A 213 5.31 3.57 18.93
CA PRO A 213 5.02 4.98 19.04
C PRO A 213 5.16 5.49 20.48
N SER A 214 5.58 6.76 20.63
CA SER A 214 5.79 7.39 21.95
C SER A 214 4.49 7.79 22.67
N TYR A 215 3.36 7.84 21.96
CA TYR A 215 2.04 8.14 22.52
C TYR A 215 1.36 6.85 23.04
N PRO A 216 0.34 6.97 23.92
CA PRO A 216 -0.41 5.82 24.44
C PRO A 216 -1.03 4.97 23.32
N CYS A 217 -1.30 3.70 23.59
CA CYS A 217 -2.05 2.83 22.71
C CYS A 217 -3.42 3.43 22.36
N ILE A 218 -3.91 3.14 21.17
CA ILE A 218 -5.23 3.58 20.72
C ILE A 218 -6.25 2.59 21.26
N GLU A 219 -7.17 3.07 22.10
CA GLU A 219 -8.19 2.24 22.73
C GLU A 219 -9.58 2.85 22.46
N THR A 220 -10.58 1.96 22.40
CA THR A 220 -12.00 2.35 22.38
C THR A 220 -12.68 1.86 23.67
N ALA A 221 -13.92 2.27 23.88
CA ALA A 221 -14.71 1.77 25.02
C ALA A 221 -14.92 0.24 24.95
N ASP A 222 -14.93 -0.30 23.72
CA ASP A 222 -15.32 -1.70 23.46
C ASP A 222 -14.12 -2.61 23.18
N SER A 223 -12.95 -2.07 22.85
CA SER A 223 -11.78 -2.87 22.45
C SER A 223 -10.46 -2.18 22.79
N LYS A 224 -9.46 -3.01 23.11
CA LYS A 224 -8.04 -2.60 23.19
C LYS A 224 -7.23 -3.07 21.99
N MET A 225 -7.71 -4.09 21.27
CA MET A 225 -7.07 -4.66 20.09
C MET A 225 -8.13 -5.24 19.15
N ASN A 226 -8.24 -4.69 17.94
CA ASN A 226 -9.14 -5.18 16.92
C ASN A 226 -8.58 -5.03 15.50
N LEU A 227 -7.27 -4.92 15.37
CA LEU A 227 -6.58 -4.76 14.08
C LEU A 227 -6.96 -5.86 13.07
N ASP A 228 -7.15 -7.11 13.53
CA ASP A 228 -7.54 -8.23 12.66
C ASP A 228 -8.86 -7.97 11.91
N ASP A 229 -9.80 -7.25 12.50
CA ASP A 229 -11.06 -6.88 11.84
C ASP A 229 -10.87 -5.91 10.68
N PHE A 230 -9.77 -5.15 10.70
CA PHE A 230 -9.43 -4.17 9.66
C PHE A 230 -8.59 -4.78 8.53
N ILE A 231 -7.70 -5.71 8.82
CA ILE A 231 -6.87 -6.38 7.82
C ILE A 231 -7.58 -7.58 7.17
N ASN A 232 -8.65 -8.08 7.76
CA ASN A 232 -9.47 -9.16 7.19
C ASN A 232 -10.14 -8.70 5.89
N MET A 233 -9.90 -9.41 4.80
CA MET A 233 -10.44 -9.07 3.47
C MET A 233 -11.75 -9.81 3.13
N ASN A 234 -12.40 -10.44 4.11
CA ASN A 234 -13.76 -10.95 3.95
C ASN A 234 -14.76 -9.77 4.05
N PRO A 235 -15.58 -9.49 3.00
CA PRO A 235 -16.52 -8.37 3.02
C PRO A 235 -17.64 -8.49 4.06
N LYS A 236 -17.83 -9.68 4.66
CA LYS A 236 -18.84 -9.93 5.70
C LYS A 236 -18.31 -9.70 7.11
N VAL A 237 -17.02 -9.40 7.27
CA VAL A 237 -16.35 -9.25 8.56
C VAL A 237 -15.70 -7.88 8.64
N GLY A 238 -15.67 -7.30 9.85
CA GLY A 238 -15.02 -6.02 10.11
C GLY A 238 -15.78 -4.81 9.56
N TRP A 239 -15.10 -3.70 9.45
CA TRP A 239 -15.64 -2.39 9.12
C TRP A 239 -15.45 -2.02 7.64
N GLY A 240 -16.33 -1.15 7.13
CA GLY A 240 -16.20 -0.59 5.77
C GLY A 240 -16.53 -1.58 4.66
N SER A 241 -15.94 -1.35 3.47
CA SER A 241 -16.21 -2.14 2.26
C SER A 241 -14.91 -2.70 1.69
N VAL A 242 -14.96 -3.89 1.10
CA VAL A 242 -13.80 -4.55 0.48
C VAL A 242 -13.96 -4.54 -1.03
N PHE A 243 -12.90 -4.18 -1.73
CA PHE A 243 -12.80 -4.09 -3.19
C PHE A 243 -11.65 -4.94 -3.70
N LEU A 244 -11.76 -5.42 -4.93
CA LEU A 244 -10.61 -5.78 -5.75
C LEU A 244 -9.97 -4.50 -6.30
N LEU A 245 -8.70 -4.57 -6.69
CA LEU A 245 -8.01 -3.37 -7.21
C LEU A 245 -8.70 -2.76 -8.43
N PRO A 246 -9.18 -3.51 -9.46
CA PRO A 246 -9.89 -2.92 -10.59
C PRO A 246 -11.14 -2.15 -10.15
N ASP A 247 -11.99 -2.73 -9.29
CA ASP A 247 -13.21 -2.09 -8.80
C ASP A 247 -12.92 -0.81 -7.99
N PHE A 248 -11.80 -0.80 -7.26
CA PHE A 248 -11.32 0.37 -6.52
C PHE A 248 -10.88 1.48 -7.47
N VAL A 249 -10.14 1.13 -8.54
CA VAL A 249 -9.68 2.07 -9.55
C VAL A 249 -10.86 2.65 -10.33
N ASP A 250 -11.80 1.81 -10.77
CA ASP A 250 -13.00 2.25 -11.51
C ASP A 250 -13.87 3.21 -10.69
N ARG A 251 -13.91 3.01 -9.36
CA ARG A 251 -14.74 3.83 -8.48
C ARG A 251 -14.12 5.18 -8.13
N TYR A 252 -12.80 5.25 -7.98
CA TYR A 252 -12.10 6.43 -7.44
C TYR A 252 -11.11 7.06 -8.39
N GLY A 253 -10.81 6.43 -9.53
CA GLY A 253 -10.06 7.01 -10.62
C GLY A 253 -10.88 8.06 -11.39
N ARG A 254 -10.19 8.84 -12.21
CA ARG A 254 -10.88 9.79 -13.09
C ARG A 254 -11.78 9.06 -14.07
N GLN A 255 -13.02 9.47 -14.14
CA GLN A 255 -13.90 9.06 -15.23
C GLN A 255 -13.39 9.72 -16.51
N SER A 256 -12.95 8.91 -17.47
CA SER A 256 -12.49 9.36 -18.81
C SER A 256 -13.65 9.80 -19.68
#